data_3e7a796b646e912c9cf3ec7a425551dc
#
_entry.id   3e7a796b646e912c9cf3ec7a425551dc
#
_cell.length_a   1.000
_cell.length_b   1.000
_cell.length_c   1.000
_cell.angle_alpha   90.00
_cell.angle_beta   90.00
_cell.angle_gamma   90.00
#
_symmetry.space_group_name_H-M   'P 1'
#
loop_
_entity.id
_entity.type
_entity.pdbx_description
1 polymer ?
#
loop_
_entity_poly.entity_id
_entity_poly.type
_entity_poly.pdbx_seq_one_letter_code
_entity_poly.pdbx_strand_id
1 'polypeptide(L)'
;MSKNPPPSAPRTLEIIAEQNQGLPGQFLAAYSPKTQKIYIAGTFNAASHRGSCVATIARVDPQTLAIEAPAQLPVIDEAHPNLIGEYQLCGAFGLSVDDTRGTIWVTDPTTSSVAVYDRDTFAPIWSSYQPDVSLEQQPVNHPREVLVLEDIGKAVVTGPGGYWFIDTGTYAITAHNPVPGSLPHTLTVTRDTLGGNIYLSDYNLDKVYEVSPAIGEAVRTINVPAGETSDFSRVNTHGVAINNSLNEIYVSTQGENGKNSGVQVLDKISGSFKQFIPYGITPTDIIADETRDLVYLTDFGPPSVHPADSGGGTVAVIDARTKSVVAEVHIASGKANHLTLLPDGMVIALDKAGTHKNVEVGFHIDPVTGKHVNSAIDVHASGTTPINADSITKITVALNNAG
;
A
#
# COMPACT_ATOMS: atom_id res chain seq x y z
N MET A 1 -8.01 -18.15 38.01
CA MET A 1 -7.15 -19.02 37.20
C MET A 1 -7.84 -19.18 35.85
N SER A 2 -7.42 -18.38 34.86
CA SER A 2 -7.90 -18.48 33.47
C SER A 2 -7.28 -19.75 32.87
N LYS A 3 -8.10 -20.74 32.55
CA LYS A 3 -7.64 -21.89 31.78
C LYS A 3 -7.35 -21.38 30.36
N ASN A 4 -6.08 -21.41 29.96
CA ASN A 4 -5.74 -21.24 28.56
C ASN A 4 -6.58 -22.25 27.75
N PRO A 5 -7.20 -21.79 26.65
CA PRO A 5 -7.89 -22.72 25.75
C PRO A 5 -6.87 -23.80 25.30
N PRO A 6 -7.31 -25.03 25.08
CA PRO A 6 -6.42 -26.06 24.57
C PRO A 6 -5.79 -25.61 23.24
N PRO A 7 -4.54 -26.02 22.97
CA PRO A 7 -3.92 -25.74 21.70
C PRO A 7 -4.83 -26.26 20.59
N SER A 8 -5.16 -25.40 19.63
CA SER A 8 -5.94 -25.79 18.46
C SER A 8 -5.20 -26.91 17.72
N ALA A 9 -5.95 -27.89 17.22
CA ALA A 9 -5.39 -28.94 16.37
C ALA A 9 -4.59 -28.32 15.22
N PRO A 10 -3.50 -28.95 14.76
CA PRO A 10 -2.71 -28.44 13.66
C PRO A 10 -3.62 -28.23 12.44
N ARG A 11 -3.67 -27.00 11.96
CA ARG A 11 -4.47 -26.63 10.78
C ARG A 11 -3.67 -27.01 9.55
N THR A 12 -4.27 -27.79 8.67
CA THR A 12 -3.72 -27.98 7.33
C THR A 12 -4.29 -26.89 6.44
N LEU A 13 -3.43 -26.10 5.84
CA LEU A 13 -3.83 -25.06 4.89
C LEU A 13 -3.64 -25.60 3.47
N GLU A 14 -4.66 -25.49 2.66
CA GLU A 14 -4.54 -25.62 1.22
C GLU A 14 -4.56 -24.20 0.64
N ILE A 15 -3.48 -23.84 -0.06
CA ILE A 15 -3.31 -22.52 -0.66
C ILE A 15 -3.25 -22.69 -2.15
N ILE A 16 -4.15 -21.97 -2.83
CA ILE A 16 -4.21 -21.90 -4.29
C ILE A 16 -3.88 -20.46 -4.66
N ALA A 17 -2.86 -20.29 -5.50
CA ALA A 17 -2.54 -19.01 -6.10
C ALA A 17 -2.89 -19.02 -7.58
N GLU A 18 -3.70 -18.07 -8.01
CA GLU A 18 -4.03 -17.81 -9.41
C GLU A 18 -3.47 -16.45 -9.79
N GLN A 19 -2.88 -16.36 -10.97
CA GLN A 19 -2.20 -15.15 -11.41
C GLN A 19 -2.69 -14.68 -12.77
N ASN A 20 -2.71 -13.36 -12.93
CA ASN A 20 -2.98 -12.72 -14.21
C ASN A 20 -2.05 -11.52 -14.38
N GLN A 21 -1.87 -11.08 -15.62
CA GLN A 21 -1.12 -9.89 -15.92
C GLN A 21 -1.81 -8.66 -15.28
N GLY A 22 -1.03 -7.89 -14.52
CA GLY A 22 -1.48 -6.66 -13.87
C GLY A 22 -1.24 -5.41 -14.69
N LEU A 23 -1.33 -4.28 -14.01
CA LEU A 23 -0.96 -2.98 -14.56
C LEU A 23 0.54 -2.76 -14.37
N PRO A 24 1.20 -2.07 -15.30
CA PRO A 24 2.56 -1.60 -15.08
C PRO A 24 2.63 -0.70 -13.84
N GLY A 25 3.58 -0.99 -12.92
CA GLY A 25 3.82 -0.17 -11.74
C GLY A 25 2.67 -0.10 -10.76
N GLN A 26 1.92 -1.18 -10.60
CA GLN A 26 0.82 -1.22 -9.65
C GLN A 26 1.31 -1.09 -8.20
N PHE A 27 0.56 -0.32 -7.40
CA PHE A 27 0.95 -0.02 -6.03
C PHE A 27 -0.04 -0.53 -5.00
N LEU A 28 -1.29 -0.12 -5.11
CA LEU A 28 -2.31 -0.37 -4.11
C LEU A 28 -3.60 -0.83 -4.74
N ALA A 29 -4.31 -1.71 -4.06
CA ALA A 29 -5.63 -2.16 -4.44
C ALA A 29 -6.64 -1.91 -3.32
N ALA A 30 -7.88 -1.62 -3.68
CA ALA A 30 -9.00 -1.55 -2.76
C ALA A 30 -10.21 -2.30 -3.33
N TYR A 31 -10.92 -2.99 -2.47
CA TYR A 31 -12.16 -3.68 -2.84
C TYR A 31 -13.36 -2.80 -2.55
N SER A 32 -14.30 -2.75 -3.48
CA SER A 32 -15.62 -2.12 -3.29
C SER A 32 -16.69 -3.18 -3.03
N PRO A 33 -17.23 -3.28 -1.83
CA PRO A 33 -18.37 -4.15 -1.55
C PRO A 33 -19.59 -3.87 -2.42
N LYS A 34 -19.82 -2.61 -2.78
CA LYS A 34 -20.98 -2.17 -3.57
C LYS A 34 -20.93 -2.63 -5.01
N THR A 35 -19.75 -2.53 -5.64
CA THR A 35 -19.57 -2.97 -7.03
C THR A 35 -19.07 -4.40 -7.13
N GLN A 36 -18.60 -4.99 -6.04
CA GLN A 36 -17.93 -6.28 -5.99
C GLN A 36 -16.71 -6.33 -6.94
N LYS A 37 -15.99 -5.22 -7.04
CA LYS A 37 -14.80 -5.08 -7.88
C LYS A 37 -13.60 -4.62 -7.07
N ILE A 38 -12.44 -4.92 -7.58
CA ILE A 38 -11.16 -4.40 -7.10
C ILE A 38 -10.78 -3.20 -7.96
N TYR A 39 -10.29 -2.16 -7.31
CA TYR A 39 -9.69 -1.02 -7.98
C TYR A 39 -8.20 -1.00 -7.67
N ILE A 40 -7.38 -0.81 -8.69
CA ILE A 40 -5.92 -0.83 -8.57
C ILE A 40 -5.37 0.49 -9.04
N ALA A 41 -4.50 1.09 -8.22
CA ALA A 41 -3.69 2.23 -8.60
C ALA A 41 -2.37 1.74 -9.20
N GLY A 42 -1.96 2.33 -10.29
CA GLY A 42 -0.70 2.03 -10.95
C GLY A 42 -0.01 3.28 -11.46
N THR A 43 1.31 3.24 -11.42
CA THR A 43 2.15 4.31 -11.93
C THR A 43 3.18 3.72 -12.86
N PHE A 44 3.06 4.05 -14.11
CA PHE A 44 4.03 3.62 -15.11
C PHE A 44 5.36 4.35 -14.90
N ASN A 45 6.44 3.59 -14.71
CA ASN A 45 7.80 4.10 -14.50
C ASN A 45 8.06 4.91 -13.21
N ALA A 46 7.61 4.42 -12.09
CA ALA A 46 7.88 5.03 -10.78
C ALA A 46 9.35 5.04 -10.33
N ALA A 47 10.25 4.41 -11.08
CA ALA A 47 11.65 4.26 -10.66
C ALA A 47 12.52 5.48 -10.91
N SER A 48 12.17 6.32 -11.82
CA SER A 48 12.89 7.56 -12.03
C SER A 48 12.08 8.70 -11.47
N HIS A 49 12.58 9.38 -10.47
CA HIS A 49 11.99 10.63 -9.99
C HIS A 49 11.96 11.73 -11.08
N ARG A 50 12.27 11.38 -12.30
CA ARG A 50 12.42 12.28 -13.45
C ARG A 50 11.89 11.70 -14.76
N GLY A 51 11.11 10.66 -14.74
CA GLY A 51 10.54 10.10 -15.94
C GLY A 51 9.06 10.36 -16.03
N SER A 52 8.46 10.42 -17.18
CA SER A 52 7.03 10.55 -17.33
C SER A 52 6.37 9.35 -16.71
N CYS A 53 5.47 9.62 -15.87
CA CYS A 53 4.64 8.62 -15.31
C CYS A 53 3.23 8.81 -15.86
N VAL A 54 2.62 7.72 -16.15
CA VAL A 54 1.22 7.70 -16.48
C VAL A 54 0.52 7.07 -15.30
N ALA A 55 -0.20 7.87 -14.55
CA ALA A 55 -1.05 7.35 -13.50
C ALA A 55 -2.23 6.60 -14.11
N THR A 56 -2.51 5.44 -13.59
CA THR A 56 -3.60 4.58 -14.06
C THR A 56 -4.45 4.13 -12.90
N ILE A 57 -5.77 4.06 -13.12
CA ILE A 57 -6.68 3.29 -12.27
C ILE A 57 -7.26 2.17 -13.12
N ALA A 58 -7.39 0.98 -12.57
CA ALA A 58 -8.10 -0.10 -13.22
C ALA A 58 -9.18 -0.66 -12.33
N ARG A 59 -10.27 -1.09 -12.94
CA ARG A 59 -11.28 -1.94 -12.33
C ARG A 59 -11.03 -3.37 -12.74
N VAL A 60 -10.99 -4.27 -11.77
CA VAL A 60 -10.62 -5.67 -11.93
C VAL A 60 -11.69 -6.58 -11.35
N ASP A 61 -12.02 -7.62 -12.07
CA ASP A 61 -12.92 -8.66 -11.58
C ASP A 61 -12.18 -9.58 -10.59
N PRO A 62 -12.66 -9.73 -9.34
CA PRO A 62 -11.95 -10.52 -8.33
C PRO A 62 -11.99 -12.04 -8.59
N GLN A 63 -12.90 -12.52 -9.43
CA GLN A 63 -13.02 -13.95 -9.72
C GLN A 63 -12.04 -14.37 -10.82
N THR A 64 -11.97 -13.58 -11.87
CA THR A 64 -11.18 -13.89 -13.07
C THR A 64 -9.85 -13.17 -13.13
N LEU A 65 -9.64 -12.15 -12.29
CA LEU A 65 -8.53 -11.21 -12.32
C LEU A 65 -8.42 -10.42 -13.64
N ALA A 66 -9.49 -10.40 -14.42
CA ALA A 66 -9.52 -9.66 -15.67
C ALA A 66 -9.63 -8.15 -15.40
N ILE A 67 -8.81 -7.37 -16.10
CA ILE A 67 -8.91 -5.92 -16.11
C ILE A 67 -10.07 -5.54 -17.02
N GLU A 68 -11.15 -5.01 -16.43
CA GLU A 68 -12.37 -4.67 -17.18
C GLU A 68 -12.33 -3.24 -17.75
N ALA A 69 -11.77 -2.31 -17.00
CA ALA A 69 -11.72 -0.91 -17.40
C ALA A 69 -10.44 -0.27 -16.87
N PRO A 70 -9.36 -0.28 -17.64
CA PRO A 70 -8.20 0.53 -17.34
C PRO A 70 -8.46 1.97 -17.80
N ALA A 71 -8.12 2.94 -16.97
CA ALA A 71 -8.18 4.34 -17.31
C ALA A 71 -6.84 5.01 -17.01
N GLN A 72 -6.28 5.66 -18.00
CA GLN A 72 -5.19 6.59 -17.77
C GLN A 72 -5.76 7.84 -17.11
N LEU A 73 -5.24 8.19 -15.96
CA LEU A 73 -5.65 9.41 -15.29
C LEU A 73 -5.14 10.63 -16.09
N PRO A 74 -5.92 11.70 -16.14
CA PRO A 74 -5.45 12.91 -16.80
C PRO A 74 -4.20 13.41 -16.09
N VAL A 75 -3.22 13.79 -16.87
CA VAL A 75 -2.09 14.60 -16.41
C VAL A 75 -2.68 15.88 -15.85
N ILE A 76 -2.40 16.20 -14.59
CA ILE A 76 -3.09 17.27 -13.87
C ILE A 76 -2.80 18.63 -14.48
N ASP A 77 -2.03 18.87 -15.41
CA ASP A 77 -2.05 20.15 -16.09
C ASP A 77 -1.22 20.25 -17.36
N GLU A 78 -1.89 20.31 -18.49
CA GLU A 78 -1.29 20.84 -19.72
C GLU A 78 -0.96 22.35 -19.62
N ALA A 79 -1.52 23.08 -18.64
CA ALA A 79 -1.36 24.50 -18.47
C ALA A 79 -0.15 24.92 -17.65
N HIS A 80 0.49 23.99 -16.92
CA HIS A 80 1.65 24.29 -16.09
C HIS A 80 2.90 23.54 -16.54
N PRO A 81 3.46 23.89 -17.69
CA PRO A 81 4.62 23.24 -18.27
C PRO A 81 5.89 23.32 -17.39
N ASN A 82 5.93 24.23 -16.43
CA ASN A 82 7.08 24.39 -15.54
C ASN A 82 7.23 23.25 -14.52
N LEU A 83 6.18 22.50 -14.24
CA LEU A 83 6.24 21.31 -13.38
C LEU A 83 6.72 20.07 -14.13
N ILE A 84 6.63 20.10 -15.45
CA ILE A 84 6.91 18.95 -16.31
C ILE A 84 8.43 18.76 -16.52
N GLY A 85 9.24 19.76 -16.28
CA GLY A 85 10.69 19.69 -16.48
C GLY A 85 11.46 18.98 -15.37
N GLU A 86 11.01 19.04 -14.14
CA GLU A 86 11.69 18.47 -12.98
C GLU A 86 10.89 17.38 -12.26
N TYR A 87 9.55 17.48 -12.29
CA TYR A 87 8.68 16.57 -11.56
C TYR A 87 7.53 16.15 -12.46
N GLN A 88 7.39 14.89 -12.62
CA GLN A 88 6.38 14.37 -13.51
C GLN A 88 5.14 13.99 -12.74
N LEU A 89 4.01 14.47 -13.25
CA LEU A 89 2.68 14.17 -12.77
C LEU A 89 2.37 12.70 -13.00
N CYS A 90 2.63 11.86 -12.03
CA CYS A 90 2.57 10.46 -12.30
C CYS A 90 2.37 9.59 -11.09
N GLY A 91 1.55 10.02 -10.20
CA GLY A 91 1.34 9.20 -9.05
C GLY A 91 -0.09 8.66 -8.96
N ALA A 92 -0.25 7.38 -9.08
CA ALA A 92 -1.39 6.70 -8.49
C ALA A 92 -0.81 5.68 -7.51
N PHE A 93 -0.54 6.10 -6.29
CA PHE A 93 0.10 5.28 -5.26
C PHE A 93 -0.94 4.72 -4.30
N GLY A 94 -1.37 5.50 -3.33
CA GLY A 94 -2.42 5.11 -2.41
C GLY A 94 -3.78 5.19 -3.10
N LEU A 95 -4.67 4.27 -2.77
CA LEU A 95 -6.01 4.22 -3.31
C LEU A 95 -7.00 3.78 -2.24
N SER A 96 -8.13 4.45 -2.17
CA SER A 96 -9.27 4.05 -1.35
C SER A 96 -10.58 4.29 -2.09
N VAL A 97 -11.57 3.45 -1.85
CA VAL A 97 -12.90 3.59 -2.43
C VAL A 97 -13.85 4.16 -1.38
N ASP A 98 -14.65 5.14 -1.76
CA ASP A 98 -15.82 5.61 -1.03
C ASP A 98 -17.09 5.08 -1.73
N ASP A 99 -17.60 3.98 -1.23
CA ASP A 99 -18.80 3.35 -1.79
C ASP A 99 -20.06 4.16 -1.50
N THR A 100 -20.06 4.93 -0.43
CA THR A 100 -21.17 5.81 -0.05
C THR A 100 -21.37 6.91 -1.07
N ARG A 101 -20.27 7.52 -1.56
CA ARG A 101 -20.29 8.61 -2.54
C ARG A 101 -20.03 8.17 -3.96
N GLY A 102 -19.59 6.93 -4.16
CA GLY A 102 -19.21 6.41 -5.49
C GLY A 102 -17.96 7.06 -6.02
N THR A 103 -16.95 7.28 -5.17
CA THR A 103 -15.70 7.92 -5.55
C THR A 103 -14.48 7.04 -5.26
N ILE A 104 -13.40 7.31 -5.97
CA ILE A 104 -12.07 6.76 -5.73
C ILE A 104 -11.13 7.90 -5.34
N TRP A 105 -10.42 7.70 -4.26
CA TRP A 105 -9.40 8.60 -3.76
C TRP A 105 -8.03 8.06 -4.11
N VAL A 106 -7.16 8.90 -4.64
CA VAL A 106 -5.82 8.52 -5.09
C VAL A 106 -4.80 9.52 -4.59
N THR A 107 -3.69 9.04 -4.07
CA THR A 107 -2.55 9.89 -3.71
C THR A 107 -1.54 9.97 -4.84
N ASP A 108 -0.96 11.14 -5.02
CA ASP A 108 0.15 11.39 -5.93
C ASP A 108 1.34 11.99 -5.18
N PRO A 109 2.35 11.18 -4.82
CA PRO A 109 3.56 11.68 -4.16
C PRO A 109 4.36 12.64 -5.02
N THR A 110 4.30 12.50 -6.32
CA THR A 110 5.10 13.30 -7.26
C THR A 110 4.61 14.73 -7.35
N THR A 111 3.29 14.91 -7.35
CA THR A 111 2.68 16.23 -7.36
C THR A 111 2.32 16.75 -5.98
N SER A 112 2.63 15.97 -4.94
CA SER A 112 2.24 16.32 -3.57
C SER A 112 0.74 16.59 -3.46
N SER A 113 -0.09 15.69 -3.98
CA SER A 113 -1.53 15.91 -4.07
C SER A 113 -2.35 14.65 -3.80
N VAL A 114 -3.63 14.90 -3.54
CA VAL A 114 -4.67 13.87 -3.50
C VAL A 114 -5.70 14.23 -4.56
N ALA A 115 -6.16 13.25 -5.31
CA ALA A 115 -7.19 13.43 -6.30
C ALA A 115 -8.39 12.50 -6.05
N VAL A 116 -9.57 12.94 -6.47
CA VAL A 116 -10.82 12.20 -6.36
C VAL A 116 -11.43 12.03 -7.73
N TYR A 117 -11.82 10.81 -8.03
CA TYR A 117 -12.41 10.41 -9.30
C TYR A 117 -13.77 9.76 -9.07
N ASP A 118 -14.65 9.89 -10.04
CA ASP A 118 -15.87 9.09 -10.08
C ASP A 118 -15.49 7.59 -10.23
N ARG A 119 -16.05 6.75 -9.38
CA ARG A 119 -15.68 5.33 -9.30
C ARG A 119 -16.06 4.55 -10.57
N ASP A 120 -17.16 4.90 -11.20
CA ASP A 120 -17.70 4.12 -12.30
C ASP A 120 -17.16 4.57 -13.66
N THR A 121 -16.90 5.87 -13.81
CA THR A 121 -16.44 6.49 -15.07
C THR A 121 -14.97 6.88 -15.08
N PHE A 122 -14.32 6.95 -13.89
CA PHE A 122 -12.98 7.49 -13.68
C PHE A 122 -12.82 8.96 -14.07
N ALA A 123 -13.93 9.70 -14.20
CA ALA A 123 -13.88 11.12 -14.45
C ALA A 123 -13.33 11.87 -13.22
N PRO A 124 -12.44 12.86 -13.38
CA PRO A 124 -11.91 13.64 -12.28
C PRO A 124 -13.02 14.50 -11.65
N ILE A 125 -13.05 14.52 -10.31
CA ILE A 125 -13.99 15.31 -9.52
C ILE A 125 -13.27 16.46 -8.82
N TRP A 126 -12.13 16.17 -8.17
CA TRP A 126 -11.40 17.13 -7.36
C TRP A 126 -9.93 16.74 -7.22
N SER A 127 -9.09 17.73 -7.01
CA SER A 127 -7.69 17.54 -6.59
C SER A 127 -7.27 18.60 -5.58
N SER A 128 -6.40 18.22 -4.65
CA SER A 128 -5.77 19.17 -3.73
C SER A 128 -4.64 19.97 -4.37
N TYR A 129 -4.24 19.62 -5.59
CA TYR A 129 -3.15 20.26 -6.30
C TYR A 129 -3.42 21.73 -6.55
N GLN A 130 -2.45 22.58 -6.25
CA GLN A 130 -2.51 24.01 -6.47
C GLN A 130 -1.41 24.41 -7.48
N PRO A 131 -1.78 24.80 -8.70
CA PRO A 131 -0.82 25.02 -9.79
C PRO A 131 0.14 26.18 -9.53
N ASP A 132 -0.30 27.18 -8.78
CA ASP A 132 0.49 28.40 -8.51
C ASP A 132 1.40 28.27 -7.27
N VAL A 133 1.49 27.08 -6.69
CA VAL A 133 2.22 26.79 -5.45
C VAL A 133 3.30 25.76 -5.73
N SER A 134 4.49 25.96 -5.17
CA SER A 134 5.56 24.97 -5.30
C SER A 134 5.21 23.61 -4.66
N LEU A 135 5.87 22.55 -5.08
CA LEU A 135 5.58 21.19 -4.56
C LEU A 135 5.75 21.09 -3.04
N GLU A 136 6.72 21.80 -2.49
CA GLU A 136 6.98 21.84 -1.04
C GLU A 136 5.89 22.60 -0.27
N GLN A 137 5.16 23.45 -0.95
CA GLN A 137 4.09 24.28 -0.39
C GLN A 137 2.69 23.74 -0.68
N GLN A 138 2.59 22.61 -1.39
CA GLN A 138 1.29 21.99 -1.63
C GLN A 138 0.58 21.67 -0.29
N PRO A 139 -0.76 21.71 -0.26
CA PRO A 139 -1.52 21.46 0.96
C PRO A 139 -1.27 20.10 1.60
N VAL A 140 -0.93 19.11 0.77
CA VAL A 140 -0.57 17.75 1.20
C VAL A 140 0.82 17.46 0.67
N ASN A 141 1.76 17.09 1.54
CA ASN A 141 3.14 16.86 1.13
C ASN A 141 3.40 15.39 0.86
N HIS A 142 3.82 15.06 -0.35
CA HIS A 142 4.29 13.74 -0.79
C HIS A 142 3.46 12.58 -0.22
N PRO A 143 2.12 12.58 -0.41
CA PRO A 143 1.22 11.63 0.22
C PRO A 143 1.51 10.19 -0.23
N ARG A 144 1.34 9.24 0.68
CA ARG A 144 1.59 7.81 0.43
C ARG A 144 0.31 7.02 0.33
N GLU A 145 -0.44 6.96 1.40
CA GLU A 145 -1.69 6.24 1.43
C GLU A 145 -2.88 7.15 1.70
N VAL A 146 -4.04 6.67 1.35
CA VAL A 146 -5.31 7.27 1.71
C VAL A 146 -6.27 6.17 2.17
N LEU A 147 -6.99 6.44 3.27
CA LEU A 147 -8.05 5.58 3.77
C LEU A 147 -9.32 6.42 3.96
N VAL A 148 -10.38 6.06 3.25
CA VAL A 148 -11.69 6.68 3.42
C VAL A 148 -12.43 6.02 4.58
N LEU A 149 -12.91 6.85 5.49
CA LEU A 149 -13.72 6.50 6.65
C LEU A 149 -15.15 6.92 6.36
N GLU A 150 -15.88 6.09 5.62
CA GLU A 150 -17.20 6.41 5.05
C GLU A 150 -18.23 6.79 6.12
N ASP A 151 -18.21 6.08 7.26
CA ASP A 151 -19.17 6.25 8.35
C ASP A 151 -19.06 7.62 9.04
N ILE A 152 -17.92 8.28 8.95
CA ILE A 152 -17.70 9.61 9.52
C ILE A 152 -17.41 10.68 8.47
N GLY A 153 -17.44 10.33 7.19
CA GLY A 153 -17.28 11.26 6.06
C GLY A 153 -15.88 11.90 6.01
N LYS A 154 -14.84 11.17 6.35
CA LYS A 154 -13.46 11.66 6.32
C LYS A 154 -12.57 10.73 5.51
N ALA A 155 -11.56 11.30 4.86
CA ALA A 155 -10.40 10.58 4.35
C ALA A 155 -9.18 10.95 5.20
N VAL A 156 -8.38 9.96 5.57
CA VAL A 156 -7.06 10.18 6.16
C VAL A 156 -6.00 9.91 5.12
N VAL A 157 -5.04 10.80 5.02
CA VAL A 157 -3.92 10.71 4.08
C VAL A 157 -2.62 10.70 4.87
N THR A 158 -1.71 9.81 4.54
CA THR A 158 -0.40 9.71 5.19
C THR A 158 0.72 10.21 4.29
N GLY A 159 1.78 10.75 4.87
CA GLY A 159 2.94 11.19 4.11
C GLY A 159 4.07 11.68 5.00
N PRO A 160 5.20 12.09 4.41
CA PRO A 160 6.27 12.74 5.15
C PRO A 160 5.76 13.98 5.86
N GLY A 161 6.09 14.07 7.13
CA GLY A 161 5.66 15.20 7.95
C GLY A 161 4.36 14.98 8.72
N GLY A 162 3.63 13.88 8.50
CA GLY A 162 2.45 13.59 9.29
C GLY A 162 1.28 12.97 8.52
N TYR A 163 0.09 13.36 8.92
CA TYR A 163 -1.15 12.91 8.30
C TYR A 163 -2.17 14.04 8.23
N TRP A 164 -3.05 13.94 7.25
CA TRP A 164 -4.10 14.91 6.97
C TRP A 164 -5.47 14.27 7.05
N PHE A 165 -6.45 15.02 7.55
CA PHE A 165 -7.86 14.66 7.40
C PHE A 165 -8.53 15.56 6.38
N ILE A 166 -9.27 14.96 5.47
CA ILE A 166 -10.02 15.64 4.41
C ILE A 166 -11.48 15.25 4.56
N ASP A 167 -12.37 16.20 4.56
CA ASP A 167 -13.82 15.97 4.53
C ASP A 167 -14.23 15.42 3.15
N THR A 168 -14.90 14.28 3.10
CA THR A 168 -15.20 13.60 1.83
C THR A 168 -16.39 14.21 1.07
N GLY A 169 -17.14 15.10 1.70
CA GLY A 169 -18.24 15.80 1.05
C GLY A 169 -17.87 17.16 0.47
N THR A 170 -16.98 17.88 1.16
CA THR A 170 -16.54 19.23 0.79
C THR A 170 -15.14 19.28 0.22
N TYR A 171 -14.36 18.22 0.40
CA TYR A 171 -12.93 18.12 0.07
C TYR A 171 -12.04 19.11 0.84
N ALA A 172 -12.55 19.69 1.91
CA ALA A 172 -11.78 20.57 2.77
C ALA A 172 -10.76 19.77 3.60
N ILE A 173 -9.51 20.22 3.65
CA ILE A 173 -8.52 19.70 4.59
C ILE A 173 -8.89 20.24 5.97
N THR A 174 -9.37 19.36 6.86
CA THR A 174 -9.92 19.71 8.16
C THR A 174 -8.88 19.66 9.29
N ALA A 175 -7.82 18.90 9.10
CA ALA A 175 -6.70 18.83 10.02
C ALA A 175 -5.42 18.42 9.29
N HIS A 176 -4.29 18.95 9.77
CA HIS A 176 -2.95 18.46 9.46
C HIS A 176 -2.23 18.27 10.80
N ASN A 177 -1.79 17.04 11.04
CA ASN A 177 -1.14 16.68 12.28
C ASN A 177 0.31 16.29 11.98
N PRO A 178 1.26 17.20 12.26
CA PRO A 178 2.66 16.89 12.11
C PRO A 178 3.05 15.82 13.14
N VAL A 179 3.77 14.82 12.69
CA VAL A 179 4.36 13.83 13.58
C VAL A 179 5.67 14.40 14.13
N PRO A 180 5.89 14.40 15.45
CA PRO A 180 7.09 14.98 16.05
C PRO A 180 8.36 14.24 15.59
N GLY A 181 9.37 14.98 15.17
CA GLY A 181 10.68 14.48 14.80
C GLY A 181 11.16 15.01 13.45
N SER A 182 12.46 14.81 13.16
CA SER A 182 13.01 15.16 11.87
C SER A 182 12.66 14.08 10.84
N LEU A 183 11.85 14.43 9.85
CA LEU A 183 11.43 13.56 8.75
C LEU A 183 10.60 12.34 9.18
N PRO A 184 9.51 12.50 9.91
CA PRO A 184 8.56 11.43 10.08
C PRO A 184 8.03 11.02 8.69
N HIS A 185 7.97 9.72 8.46
CA HIS A 185 7.50 9.18 7.20
C HIS A 185 6.43 8.15 7.51
N THR A 186 5.19 8.62 7.61
CA THR A 186 4.07 7.71 7.76
C THR A 186 3.85 6.99 6.43
N LEU A 187 3.79 5.67 6.47
CA LEU A 187 3.69 4.86 5.25
C LEU A 187 2.31 4.26 5.07
N THR A 188 1.84 3.51 6.06
CA THR A 188 0.58 2.78 5.94
C THR A 188 -0.43 3.21 6.97
N VAL A 189 -1.69 3.03 6.63
CA VAL A 189 -2.81 3.30 7.53
C VAL A 189 -3.76 2.11 7.55
N THR A 190 -4.17 1.69 8.74
CA THR A 190 -5.23 0.70 8.92
C THR A 190 -6.25 1.18 9.93
N ARG A 191 -7.47 0.64 9.86
CA ARG A 191 -8.54 0.94 10.79
C ARG A 191 -8.78 -0.21 11.75
N ASP A 192 -8.90 0.12 13.03
CA ASP A 192 -9.52 -0.75 14.02
C ASP A 192 -11.04 -0.73 13.81
N THR A 193 -11.58 -1.78 13.25
CA THR A 193 -13.01 -1.90 12.94
C THR A 193 -13.89 -1.98 14.19
N LEU A 194 -13.34 -2.39 15.33
CA LEU A 194 -14.04 -2.48 16.60
C LEU A 194 -13.94 -1.19 17.41
N GLY A 195 -12.73 -0.63 17.56
CA GLY A 195 -12.48 0.56 18.36
C GLY A 195 -12.68 1.88 17.62
N GLY A 196 -12.72 1.84 16.29
CA GLY A 196 -12.91 3.02 15.42
C GLY A 196 -11.67 3.90 15.24
N ASN A 197 -10.60 3.68 16.00
CA ASN A 197 -9.34 4.36 15.80
C ASN A 197 -8.61 3.86 14.55
N ILE A 198 -7.70 4.67 14.03
CA ILE A 198 -6.79 4.29 12.96
C ILE A 198 -5.37 4.16 13.51
N TYR A 199 -4.58 3.32 12.85
CA TYR A 199 -3.20 3.07 13.21
C TYR A 199 -2.31 3.43 12.01
N LEU A 200 -1.28 4.24 12.26
CA LEU A 200 -0.34 4.70 11.25
C LEU A 200 1.06 4.18 11.60
N SER A 201 1.72 3.56 10.65
CA SER A 201 3.14 3.19 10.81
C SER A 201 4.06 4.37 10.50
N ASP A 202 5.21 4.43 11.16
CA ASP A 202 6.24 5.42 10.89
C ASP A 202 7.58 4.74 10.66
N TYR A 203 7.96 4.67 9.40
CA TYR A 203 9.18 4.02 8.95
C TYR A 203 10.45 4.64 9.56
N ASN A 204 10.48 5.95 9.72
CA ASN A 204 11.69 6.63 10.17
C ASN A 204 11.89 6.63 11.69
N LEU A 205 10.80 6.55 12.44
CA LEU A 205 10.85 6.63 13.90
C LEU A 205 10.58 5.30 14.60
N ASP A 206 10.33 4.24 13.85
CA ASP A 206 9.98 2.91 14.38
C ASP A 206 8.82 2.98 15.37
N LYS A 207 7.72 3.59 14.93
CA LYS A 207 6.54 3.85 15.75
C LYS A 207 5.26 3.47 15.03
N VAL A 208 4.24 3.26 15.85
CA VAL A 208 2.86 3.20 15.40
C VAL A 208 2.08 4.26 16.17
N TYR A 209 1.33 5.10 15.46
CA TYR A 209 0.43 6.08 16.06
C TYR A 209 -0.99 5.53 16.03
N GLU A 210 -1.63 5.50 17.19
CA GLU A 210 -3.06 5.30 17.29
C GLU A 210 -3.73 6.68 17.28
N VAL A 211 -4.58 6.90 16.28
CA VAL A 211 -5.21 8.20 16.02
C VAL A 211 -6.72 8.05 16.15
N SER A 212 -7.34 8.99 16.85
CA SER A 212 -8.80 9.10 16.91
C SER A 212 -9.31 9.94 15.74
N PRO A 213 -10.05 9.35 14.77
CA PRO A 213 -10.57 10.14 13.64
C PRO A 213 -11.62 11.17 14.07
N ALA A 214 -12.25 10.99 15.24
CA ALA A 214 -13.26 11.90 15.75
C ALA A 214 -12.64 13.29 16.07
N ILE A 215 -11.48 13.31 16.73
CA ILE A 215 -10.77 14.54 17.08
C ILE A 215 -9.63 14.85 16.10
N GLY A 216 -9.23 13.91 15.27
CA GLY A 216 -8.15 14.07 14.29
C GLY A 216 -6.74 13.99 14.89
N GLU A 217 -6.56 13.57 16.13
CA GLU A 217 -5.29 13.60 16.84
C GLU A 217 -4.82 12.20 17.26
N ALA A 218 -3.49 12.05 17.39
CA ALA A 218 -2.91 10.86 17.98
C ALA A 218 -3.24 10.77 19.46
N VAL A 219 -3.90 9.69 19.86
CA VAL A 219 -4.24 9.40 21.26
C VAL A 219 -3.17 8.57 21.94
N ARG A 220 -2.33 7.88 21.15
CA ARG A 220 -1.22 7.09 21.67
C ARG A 220 -0.12 6.94 20.63
N THR A 221 1.13 6.92 21.12
CA THR A 221 2.31 6.55 20.35
C THR A 221 2.88 5.26 20.92
N ILE A 222 3.08 4.26 20.06
CA ILE A 222 3.60 2.96 20.41
C ILE A 222 4.97 2.82 19.76
N ASN A 223 6.00 2.51 20.57
CA ASN A 223 7.32 2.22 20.04
C ASN A 223 7.35 0.77 19.55
N VAL A 224 7.92 0.54 18.37
CA VAL A 224 8.16 -0.79 17.82
C VAL A 224 9.60 -1.17 18.15
N PRO A 225 9.82 -2.08 19.09
CA PRO A 225 11.17 -2.41 19.55
C PRO A 225 11.94 -3.21 18.52
N ALA A 226 13.25 -3.10 18.53
CA ALA A 226 14.11 -4.07 17.87
C ALA A 226 13.84 -5.47 18.45
N GLY A 227 13.67 -6.45 17.57
CA GLY A 227 13.28 -7.82 17.98
C GLY A 227 14.30 -8.49 18.88
N GLU A 228 15.00 -9.51 18.39
CA GLU A 228 15.88 -10.36 19.22
C GLU A 228 17.28 -9.78 19.48
N THR A 229 17.68 -8.70 18.83
CA THR A 229 19.06 -8.20 18.93
C THR A 229 19.12 -6.78 19.44
N SER A 230 19.72 -6.61 20.60
CA SER A 230 20.00 -5.31 21.24
C SER A 230 20.96 -4.40 20.42
N ASP A 231 21.50 -4.90 19.33
CA ASP A 231 22.55 -4.22 18.56
C ASP A 231 21.99 -3.31 17.44
N PHE A 232 20.67 -3.29 17.23
CA PHE A 232 20.03 -2.51 16.19
C PHE A 232 19.20 -1.38 16.75
N SER A 233 19.49 -0.21 16.27
CA SER A 233 18.75 0.99 16.63
C SER A 233 17.42 1.11 15.86
N ARG A 234 17.25 0.38 14.74
CA ARG A 234 16.10 0.54 13.86
C ARG A 234 15.53 -0.79 13.35
N VAL A 235 14.21 -0.83 13.26
CA VAL A 235 13.47 -1.95 12.67
C VAL A 235 12.82 -1.62 11.33
N ASN A 236 12.76 -0.33 10.97
CA ASN A 236 12.16 0.16 9.73
C ASN A 236 10.74 -0.37 9.55
N THR A 237 9.82 0.13 10.40
CA THR A 237 8.40 -0.25 10.35
C THR A 237 7.78 0.10 9.01
N HIS A 238 6.97 -0.81 8.45
CA HIS A 238 6.34 -0.56 7.16
C HIS A 238 4.82 -0.67 7.26
N GLY A 239 4.26 -1.87 7.20
CA GLY A 239 2.83 -2.10 7.28
C GLY A 239 2.34 -2.26 8.73
N VAL A 240 1.05 -2.01 8.96
CA VAL A 240 0.39 -2.23 10.24
C VAL A 240 -0.98 -2.88 10.02
N ALA A 241 -1.28 -3.94 10.78
CA ALA A 241 -2.56 -4.61 10.78
C ALA A 241 -3.07 -4.83 12.21
N ILE A 242 -4.38 -4.85 12.36
CA ILE A 242 -5.05 -5.06 13.65
C ILE A 242 -5.77 -6.39 13.63
N ASN A 243 -5.62 -7.16 14.69
CA ASN A 243 -6.44 -8.33 14.98
C ASN A 243 -7.19 -8.10 16.29
N ASN A 244 -8.46 -7.78 16.21
CA ASN A 244 -9.30 -7.48 17.37
C ASN A 244 -9.62 -8.74 18.17
N SER A 245 -9.74 -9.89 17.53
CA SER A 245 -10.07 -11.15 18.22
C SER A 245 -8.99 -11.56 19.22
N LEU A 246 -7.73 -11.22 18.94
CA LEU A 246 -6.56 -11.50 19.76
C LEU A 246 -6.04 -10.30 20.55
N ASN A 247 -6.63 -9.11 20.36
CA ASN A 247 -6.14 -7.84 20.89
C ASN A 247 -4.66 -7.58 20.49
N GLU A 248 -4.37 -7.68 19.21
CA GLU A 248 -2.99 -7.59 18.72
C GLU A 248 -2.85 -6.59 17.56
N ILE A 249 -1.68 -5.97 17.56
CA ILE A 249 -1.18 -5.15 16.45
C ILE A 249 -0.02 -5.93 15.83
N TYR A 250 -0.06 -6.12 14.54
CA TYR A 250 1.00 -6.72 13.74
C TYR A 250 1.67 -5.62 12.92
N VAL A 251 2.98 -5.52 13.02
CA VAL A 251 3.76 -4.50 12.32
C VAL A 251 4.82 -5.20 11.48
N SER A 252 4.77 -5.03 10.16
CA SER A 252 5.86 -5.50 9.32
C SER A 252 7.09 -4.63 9.50
N THR A 253 8.26 -5.26 9.55
CA THR A 253 9.53 -4.58 9.73
C THR A 253 10.53 -5.06 8.68
N GLN A 254 11.16 -4.13 7.99
CA GLN A 254 12.15 -4.47 6.97
C GLN A 254 13.51 -4.80 7.58
N GLY A 255 13.74 -4.34 8.80
CA GLY A 255 15.02 -4.55 9.47
C GLY A 255 16.17 -3.85 8.77
N GLU A 256 17.37 -4.23 9.16
CA GLU A 256 18.61 -3.76 8.56
C GLU A 256 19.58 -4.92 8.38
N ASN A 257 20.13 -5.08 7.18
CA ASN A 257 21.09 -6.15 6.84
C ASN A 257 20.54 -7.57 7.16
N GLY A 258 19.26 -7.81 6.94
CA GLY A 258 18.60 -9.11 7.20
C GLY A 258 18.33 -9.40 8.67
N LYS A 259 18.53 -8.44 9.57
CA LYS A 259 18.18 -8.54 10.98
C LYS A 259 16.93 -7.75 11.28
N ASN A 260 16.09 -8.25 12.18
CA ASN A 260 14.79 -7.66 12.52
C ASN A 260 13.80 -7.59 11.33
N SER A 261 14.05 -8.35 10.27
CA SER A 261 13.12 -8.50 9.16
C SER A 261 12.03 -9.50 9.53
N GLY A 262 10.77 -9.09 9.47
CA GLY A 262 9.64 -9.94 9.86
C GLY A 262 8.44 -9.17 10.37
N VAL A 263 7.82 -9.67 11.42
CA VAL A 263 6.64 -9.09 12.04
C VAL A 263 6.85 -8.91 13.54
N GLN A 264 6.65 -7.69 14.02
CA GLN A 264 6.54 -7.39 15.45
C GLN A 264 5.08 -7.51 15.86
N VAL A 265 4.81 -8.32 16.88
CA VAL A 265 3.48 -8.48 17.47
C VAL A 265 3.42 -7.71 18.77
N LEU A 266 2.49 -6.77 18.86
CA LEU A 266 2.29 -5.92 20.03
C LEU A 266 0.90 -6.18 20.63
N ASP A 267 0.78 -6.00 21.93
CA ASP A 267 -0.52 -5.99 22.60
C ASP A 267 -1.29 -4.70 22.25
N LYS A 268 -2.48 -4.82 21.72
CA LYS A 268 -3.27 -3.66 21.24
C LYS A 268 -3.64 -2.71 22.39
N ILE A 269 -3.91 -3.24 23.58
CA ILE A 269 -4.37 -2.43 24.71
C ILE A 269 -3.21 -1.67 25.36
N SER A 270 -2.12 -2.36 25.66
CA SER A 270 -0.97 -1.76 26.34
C SER A 270 0.07 -1.16 25.40
N GLY A 271 0.11 -1.60 24.13
CA GLY A 271 1.20 -1.29 23.20
C GLY A 271 2.50 -2.04 23.48
N SER A 272 2.50 -2.98 24.42
CA SER A 272 3.70 -3.71 24.79
C SER A 272 4.06 -4.79 23.77
N PHE A 273 5.36 -5.02 23.57
CA PHE A 273 5.87 -6.10 22.74
C PHE A 273 5.45 -7.48 23.28
N LYS A 274 4.98 -8.34 22.37
CA LYS A 274 4.61 -9.74 22.67
C LYS A 274 5.58 -10.71 22.05
N GLN A 275 5.85 -10.57 20.76
CA GLN A 275 6.67 -11.55 20.03
C GLN A 275 7.21 -10.94 18.72
N PHE A 276 8.35 -11.43 18.29
CA PHE A 276 8.88 -11.23 16.93
C PHE A 276 8.75 -12.53 16.13
N ILE A 277 8.27 -12.41 14.90
CA ILE A 277 8.15 -13.50 13.93
C ILE A 277 9.13 -13.19 12.80
N PRO A 278 10.31 -13.82 12.75
CA PRO A 278 11.29 -13.56 11.71
C PRO A 278 10.78 -14.10 10.37
N TYR A 279 10.85 -13.25 9.33
CA TYR A 279 10.48 -13.65 7.98
C TYR A 279 10.99 -12.65 6.93
N GLY A 280 11.38 -13.17 5.76
CA GLY A 280 11.68 -12.39 4.57
C GLY A 280 12.94 -11.55 4.66
N ILE A 281 13.13 -10.71 3.66
CA ILE A 281 14.26 -9.79 3.54
C ILE A 281 13.79 -8.34 3.65
N THR A 282 12.68 -8.04 2.99
CA THR A 282 12.09 -6.69 2.96
C THR A 282 10.58 -6.79 3.07
N PRO A 283 10.04 -7.23 4.22
CA PRO A 283 8.60 -7.22 4.46
C PRO A 283 8.02 -5.84 4.25
N THR A 284 6.88 -5.78 3.55
CA THR A 284 6.24 -4.51 3.21
C THR A 284 4.84 -4.42 3.79
N ASP A 285 3.86 -4.98 3.13
CA ASP A 285 2.48 -4.86 3.54
C ASP A 285 2.03 -6.04 4.40
N ILE A 286 1.07 -5.79 5.28
CA ILE A 286 0.55 -6.78 6.22
C ILE A 286 -0.95 -6.56 6.44
N ILE A 287 -1.72 -7.64 6.36
CA ILE A 287 -3.16 -7.62 6.65
C ILE A 287 -3.55 -8.76 7.59
N ALA A 288 -4.61 -8.57 8.36
CA ALA A 288 -5.14 -9.58 9.28
C ALA A 288 -6.53 -10.07 8.81
N ASP A 289 -6.68 -11.38 8.74
CA ASP A 289 -7.98 -12.04 8.64
C ASP A 289 -8.40 -12.54 10.03
N GLU A 290 -9.18 -11.74 10.72
CA GLU A 290 -9.64 -12.03 12.07
C GLU A 290 -10.57 -13.24 12.13
N THR A 291 -11.26 -13.56 11.04
CA THR A 291 -12.24 -14.67 11.00
C THR A 291 -11.55 -16.04 10.97
N ARG A 292 -10.35 -16.07 10.42
CA ARG A 292 -9.55 -17.29 10.27
C ARG A 292 -8.35 -17.33 11.20
N ASP A 293 -8.09 -16.26 11.95
CA ASP A 293 -6.87 -16.06 12.75
C ASP A 293 -5.59 -16.20 11.89
N LEU A 294 -5.62 -15.59 10.71
CA LEU A 294 -4.48 -15.55 9.80
C LEU A 294 -3.97 -14.12 9.62
N VAL A 295 -2.69 -14.01 9.40
CA VAL A 295 -2.04 -12.75 9.00
C VAL A 295 -1.24 -13.03 7.73
N TYR A 296 -1.38 -12.15 6.75
CA TYR A 296 -0.67 -12.24 5.49
C TYR A 296 0.36 -11.12 5.43
N LEU A 297 1.55 -11.45 4.96
CA LEU A 297 2.71 -10.57 4.89
C LEU A 297 3.34 -10.65 3.51
N THR A 298 3.55 -9.52 2.85
CA THR A 298 4.35 -9.48 1.63
C THR A 298 5.83 -9.35 1.95
N ASP A 299 6.67 -10.07 1.22
CA ASP A 299 8.12 -9.84 1.18
C ASP A 299 8.53 -9.33 -0.21
N PHE A 300 9.04 -8.12 -0.24
CA PHE A 300 9.51 -7.47 -1.46
C PHE A 300 10.84 -8.08 -1.96
N GLY A 301 11.51 -8.87 -1.14
CA GLY A 301 12.81 -9.46 -1.45
C GLY A 301 13.96 -8.46 -1.46
N PRO A 302 15.15 -8.85 -1.95
CA PRO A 302 16.33 -8.00 -1.91
C PRO A 302 16.16 -6.71 -2.69
N PRO A 303 16.37 -5.53 -2.10
CA PRO A 303 16.17 -4.26 -2.79
C PRO A 303 17.19 -4.00 -3.92
N SER A 304 18.36 -4.63 -3.83
CA SER A 304 19.49 -4.41 -4.74
C SER A 304 19.52 -5.35 -5.95
N VAL A 305 18.68 -6.39 -5.96
CA VAL A 305 18.69 -7.41 -7.01
C VAL A 305 17.63 -7.10 -8.05
N HIS A 306 17.98 -7.29 -9.32
CA HIS A 306 16.99 -7.19 -10.40
C HIS A 306 15.81 -8.13 -10.12
N PRO A 307 14.56 -7.70 -10.28
CA PRO A 307 13.39 -8.54 -10.00
C PRO A 307 13.44 -9.91 -10.68
N ALA A 308 13.86 -9.95 -11.93
CA ALA A 308 14.02 -11.22 -12.69
C ALA A 308 15.08 -12.16 -12.09
N ASP A 309 16.03 -11.64 -11.30
CA ASP A 309 17.14 -12.40 -10.73
C ASP A 309 16.89 -12.80 -9.27
N SER A 310 15.86 -12.26 -8.63
CA SER A 310 15.66 -12.41 -7.17
C SER A 310 14.79 -13.60 -6.77
N GLY A 311 14.26 -14.35 -7.73
CA GLY A 311 13.41 -15.49 -7.43
C GLY A 311 11.98 -15.16 -7.04
N GLY A 312 11.54 -13.93 -7.25
CA GLY A 312 10.15 -13.49 -7.03
C GLY A 312 9.84 -13.04 -5.61
N GLY A 313 8.81 -12.23 -5.49
CA GLY A 313 8.23 -11.86 -4.20
C GLY A 313 7.42 -13.00 -3.60
N THR A 314 7.25 -12.97 -2.30
CA THR A 314 6.47 -13.96 -1.58
C THR A 314 5.39 -13.33 -0.73
N VAL A 315 4.34 -14.09 -0.47
CA VAL A 315 3.35 -13.81 0.56
C VAL A 315 3.43 -14.90 1.62
N ALA A 316 3.79 -14.53 2.83
CA ALA A 316 3.74 -15.43 3.97
C ALA A 316 2.32 -15.49 4.54
N VAL A 317 1.93 -16.67 4.98
CA VAL A 317 0.72 -16.89 5.78
C VAL A 317 1.15 -17.26 7.18
N ILE A 318 0.75 -16.45 8.15
CA ILE A 318 1.08 -16.60 9.57
C ILE A 318 -0.18 -17.04 10.31
N ASP A 319 -0.08 -18.09 11.10
CA ASP A 319 -1.12 -18.42 12.07
C ASP A 319 -1.03 -17.45 13.24
N ALA A 320 -2.06 -16.62 13.40
CA ALA A 320 -2.08 -15.56 14.41
C ALA A 320 -2.16 -16.10 15.84
N ARG A 321 -2.56 -17.35 16.07
CA ARG A 321 -2.61 -17.96 17.40
C ARG A 321 -1.25 -18.53 17.82
N THR A 322 -0.58 -19.22 16.91
CA THR A 322 0.72 -19.84 17.17
C THR A 322 1.89 -18.90 16.91
N LYS A 323 1.67 -17.76 16.24
CA LYS A 323 2.70 -16.80 15.85
C LYS A 323 3.80 -17.44 14.99
N SER A 324 3.41 -18.30 14.08
CA SER A 324 4.34 -19.01 13.21
C SER A 324 3.92 -18.85 11.75
N VAL A 325 4.91 -18.78 10.87
CA VAL A 325 4.68 -18.89 9.43
C VAL A 325 4.25 -20.32 9.13
N VAL A 326 3.08 -20.49 8.56
CA VAL A 326 2.48 -21.81 8.29
C VAL A 326 2.47 -22.14 6.79
N ALA A 327 2.61 -21.15 5.95
CA ALA A 327 2.72 -21.33 4.52
C ALA A 327 3.37 -20.11 3.85
N GLU A 328 3.85 -20.31 2.63
CA GLU A 328 4.41 -19.30 1.76
C GLU A 328 3.88 -19.48 0.35
N VAL A 329 3.55 -18.39 -0.29
CA VAL A 329 3.08 -18.36 -1.68
C VAL A 329 4.02 -17.49 -2.50
N HIS A 330 4.62 -18.09 -3.52
CA HIS A 330 5.41 -17.33 -4.49
C HIS A 330 4.50 -16.64 -5.49
N ILE A 331 4.69 -15.34 -5.66
CA ILE A 331 4.02 -14.57 -6.71
C ILE A 331 4.97 -14.31 -7.87
N ALA A 332 4.44 -14.39 -9.08
CA ALA A 332 5.11 -14.76 -10.33
C ALA A 332 6.50 -14.24 -10.61
N SER A 333 6.79 -13.00 -10.55
CA SER A 333 8.05 -12.54 -11.16
C SER A 333 8.65 -11.32 -10.51
N GLY A 334 8.16 -10.95 -9.34
CA GLY A 334 8.54 -9.68 -8.91
C GLY A 334 8.65 -9.47 -7.42
N LYS A 335 8.18 -8.35 -7.02
CA LYS A 335 8.31 -7.85 -5.66
C LYS A 335 6.92 -7.70 -5.06
N ALA A 336 6.52 -8.63 -4.21
CA ALA A 336 5.25 -8.56 -3.50
C ALA A 336 5.16 -7.25 -2.73
N ASN A 337 4.16 -6.43 -3.05
CA ASN A 337 4.11 -5.07 -2.55
C ASN A 337 2.90 -4.77 -1.69
N HIS A 338 1.72 -5.25 -2.07
CA HIS A 338 0.47 -4.88 -1.41
C HIS A 338 -0.51 -6.05 -1.36
N LEU A 339 -1.37 -6.03 -0.33
CA LEU A 339 -2.39 -7.04 -0.05
C LEU A 339 -3.76 -6.40 0.12
N THR A 340 -4.78 -7.07 -0.37
CA THR A 340 -6.18 -6.70 -0.11
C THR A 340 -6.97 -7.94 0.28
N LEU A 341 -7.59 -7.93 1.46
CA LEU A 341 -8.47 -9.00 1.92
C LEU A 341 -9.87 -8.77 1.36
N LEU A 342 -10.43 -9.80 0.73
CA LEU A 342 -11.80 -9.81 0.25
C LEU A 342 -12.77 -10.37 1.30
N PRO A 343 -14.07 -10.04 1.22
CA PRO A 343 -15.06 -10.50 2.21
C PRO A 343 -15.22 -12.02 2.34
N ASP A 344 -14.91 -12.76 1.28
CA ASP A 344 -14.92 -14.22 1.27
C ASP A 344 -13.62 -14.84 1.80
N GLY A 345 -12.67 -13.98 2.22
CA GLY A 345 -11.37 -14.34 2.75
C GLY A 345 -10.32 -14.68 1.69
N MET A 346 -10.60 -14.49 0.42
CA MET A 346 -9.55 -14.46 -0.59
C MET A 346 -8.65 -13.24 -0.37
N VAL A 347 -7.39 -13.36 -0.73
CA VAL A 347 -6.41 -12.28 -0.67
C VAL A 347 -5.92 -11.97 -2.06
N ILE A 348 -5.94 -10.70 -2.41
CA ILE A 348 -5.30 -10.18 -3.61
C ILE A 348 -3.93 -9.64 -3.23
N ALA A 349 -2.91 -10.16 -3.88
CA ALA A 349 -1.54 -9.68 -3.77
C ALA A 349 -1.12 -9.00 -5.07
N LEU A 350 -0.52 -7.83 -4.96
CA LEU A 350 0.05 -7.08 -6.07
C LEU A 350 1.57 -7.23 -6.08
N ASP A 351 2.07 -7.46 -7.26
CA ASP A 351 3.48 -7.53 -7.58
C ASP A 351 3.89 -6.29 -8.38
N LYS A 352 5.03 -5.71 -8.05
CA LYS A 352 5.53 -4.45 -8.59
C LYS A 352 6.89 -4.57 -9.27
N ALA A 353 7.17 -5.68 -9.88
CA ALA A 353 8.52 -6.03 -10.29
C ALA A 353 9.02 -5.42 -11.59
N GLY A 354 8.16 -5.32 -12.55
CA GLY A 354 8.59 -5.25 -13.95
C GLY A 354 8.94 -3.87 -14.47
N THR A 355 8.46 -2.84 -13.82
CA THR A 355 8.42 -1.51 -14.43
C THR A 355 9.66 -0.65 -14.21
N HIS A 356 10.54 -1.07 -13.32
CA HIS A 356 11.62 -0.18 -12.90
C HIS A 356 12.80 -0.06 -13.85
N LYS A 357 12.85 -0.85 -14.90
CA LYS A 357 14.05 -0.85 -15.77
C LYS A 357 13.81 -0.77 -17.27
N ASN A 358 12.59 -0.96 -17.74
CA ASN A 358 12.39 -1.27 -19.15
C ASN A 358 11.71 -0.19 -19.98
N VAL A 359 11.20 0.87 -19.36
CA VAL A 359 10.59 1.96 -20.09
C VAL A 359 11.03 3.29 -19.50
N GLU A 360 11.90 3.96 -20.20
CA GLU A 360 12.03 5.40 -20.01
C GLU A 360 10.94 6.07 -20.84
N VAL A 361 10.04 6.72 -20.16
CA VAL A 361 9.12 7.61 -20.84
C VAL A 361 9.80 8.98 -20.90
N GLY A 362 10.23 9.36 -22.08
CA GLY A 362 10.79 10.68 -22.31
C GLY A 362 9.69 11.72 -22.48
N PHE A 363 9.84 12.85 -21.82
CA PHE A 363 9.14 14.05 -22.25
C PHE A 363 10.00 14.82 -23.22
N HIS A 364 9.39 15.18 -24.30
CA HIS A 364 9.97 16.22 -25.14
C HIS A 364 8.88 17.24 -25.45
N ILE A 365 9.32 18.45 -25.67
CA ILE A 365 8.44 19.49 -26.21
C ILE A 365 8.42 19.27 -27.72
N ASP A 366 7.25 19.02 -28.26
CA ASP A 366 7.05 18.99 -29.70
C ASP A 366 7.44 20.35 -30.27
N PRO A 367 8.45 20.42 -31.12
CA PRO A 367 8.96 21.70 -31.61
C PRO A 367 7.98 22.44 -32.53
N VAL A 368 6.96 21.74 -33.01
CA VAL A 368 5.95 22.32 -33.92
C VAL A 368 4.77 22.88 -33.15
N THR A 369 4.31 22.16 -32.12
CA THR A 369 3.11 22.52 -31.37
C THR A 369 3.42 23.21 -30.04
N GLY A 370 4.67 23.15 -29.57
CA GLY A 370 5.06 23.63 -28.24
C GLY A 370 4.44 22.83 -27.09
N LYS A 371 3.78 21.73 -27.40
CA LYS A 371 3.13 20.87 -26.40
C LYS A 371 4.07 19.80 -25.90
N HIS A 372 3.88 19.44 -24.63
CA HIS A 372 4.55 18.28 -24.08
C HIS A 372 3.97 17.00 -24.69
N VAL A 373 4.86 16.19 -25.22
CA VAL A 373 4.53 14.90 -25.81
C VAL A 373 5.21 13.80 -24.99
N ASN A 374 4.40 12.89 -24.49
CA ASN A 374 4.88 11.66 -23.85
C ASN A 374 5.35 10.71 -24.95
N SER A 375 6.62 10.35 -24.94
CA SER A 375 7.10 9.24 -25.74
C SER A 375 7.52 8.11 -24.79
N ALA A 376 6.84 6.97 -24.86
CA ALA A 376 7.35 5.75 -24.27
C ALA A 376 8.56 5.33 -25.11
N ILE A 377 9.74 5.40 -24.50
CA ILE A 377 10.95 4.88 -25.13
C ILE A 377 11.21 3.54 -24.47
N ASP A 378 11.09 2.48 -25.23
CA ASP A 378 11.56 1.16 -24.81
C ASP A 378 13.10 1.18 -24.81
N VAL A 379 13.69 1.37 -23.64
CA VAL A 379 15.15 1.39 -23.46
C VAL A 379 15.76 -0.01 -23.64
N HIS A 380 14.95 -1.05 -23.74
CA HIS A 380 15.37 -2.42 -23.93
C HIS A 380 14.90 -3.02 -25.27
N ALA A 381 14.88 -2.24 -26.31
CA ALA A 381 14.67 -2.74 -27.68
C ALA A 381 15.62 -3.89 -28.10
N SER A 382 16.53 -4.28 -27.22
CA SER A 382 17.38 -5.46 -27.33
C SER A 382 16.76 -6.75 -26.77
N GLY A 383 15.50 -6.74 -26.39
CA GLY A 383 14.67 -7.93 -26.52
C GLY A 383 14.76 -9.01 -25.46
N THR A 384 14.78 -8.71 -24.15
CA THR A 384 14.84 -9.83 -23.20
C THR A 384 13.89 -9.81 -22.01
N THR A 385 13.10 -8.75 -21.79
CA THR A 385 12.14 -8.79 -20.69
C THR A 385 10.80 -8.17 -21.10
N PRO A 386 9.67 -8.84 -20.88
CA PRO A 386 8.35 -8.25 -21.12
C PRO A 386 8.17 -6.99 -20.30
N ILE A 387 7.65 -5.94 -20.91
CA ILE A 387 7.33 -4.65 -20.27
C ILE A 387 6.31 -4.80 -19.14
N ASN A 388 5.65 -5.94 -19.04
CA ASN A 388 4.55 -6.23 -18.14
C ASN A 388 4.86 -7.46 -17.28
N ALA A 389 5.80 -7.32 -16.37
CA ALA A 389 6.08 -8.38 -15.39
C ALA A 389 5.21 -8.30 -14.13
N ASP A 390 4.50 -7.19 -13.92
CA ASP A 390 3.64 -7.02 -12.77
C ASP A 390 2.42 -7.94 -12.84
N SER A 391 2.04 -8.53 -11.73
CA SER A 391 0.94 -9.49 -11.67
C SER A 391 -0.07 -9.15 -10.58
N ILE A 392 -1.29 -9.58 -10.81
CA ILE A 392 -2.34 -9.65 -9.80
C ILE A 392 -2.46 -11.12 -9.41
N THR A 393 -2.23 -11.43 -8.16
CA THR A 393 -2.32 -12.79 -7.64
C THR A 393 -3.47 -12.92 -6.67
N LYS A 394 -4.38 -13.86 -6.92
CA LYS A 394 -5.44 -14.23 -6.00
C LYS A 394 -4.99 -15.45 -5.19
N ILE A 395 -5.02 -15.31 -3.88
CA ILE A 395 -4.65 -16.37 -2.94
C ILE A 395 -5.91 -16.84 -2.25
N THR A 396 -6.21 -18.12 -2.39
CA THR A 396 -7.30 -18.79 -1.69
C THR A 396 -6.73 -19.72 -0.64
N VAL A 397 -7.18 -19.56 0.60
CA VAL A 397 -6.76 -20.40 1.72
C VAL A 397 -7.94 -21.23 2.16
N ALA A 398 -7.84 -22.56 2.02
CA ALA A 398 -8.77 -23.50 2.58
C ALA A 398 -8.22 -24.04 3.92
N LEU A 399 -9.05 -23.95 4.95
CA LEU A 399 -8.75 -24.56 6.26
C LEU A 399 -9.28 -25.99 6.21
N ASN A 400 -8.41 -26.97 6.07
CA ASN A 400 -8.79 -28.35 6.23
C ASN A 400 -8.89 -28.63 7.73
N ASN A 401 -10.09 -28.82 8.23
CA ASN A 401 -10.29 -29.36 9.57
C ASN A 401 -9.68 -30.76 9.55
N ALA A 402 -8.61 -30.96 10.31
CA ALA A 402 -8.12 -32.30 10.60
C ALA A 402 -9.28 -33.06 11.27
N GLY A 403 -9.84 -34.04 10.56
CA GLY A 403 -10.96 -34.85 10.99
C GLY A 403 -10.70 -35.70 12.26
#